data_50092970380dc82c25692063b539c429
#
_entry.id   50092970380dc82c25692063b539c429
#
_cell.length_a   1.000
_cell.length_b   1.000
_cell.length_c   1.000
_cell.angle_alpha   90.00
_cell.angle_beta   90.00
_cell.angle_gamma   90.00
#
_symmetry.space_group_name_H-M   'P 1'
#
loop_
_entity.id
_entity.type
_entity.pdbx_description
1 polymer ?
#
loop_
_entity_poly.entity_id
_entity_poly.type
_entity_poly.pdbx_seq_one_letter_code
_entity_poly.pdbx_strand_id
1 'polypeptide(L)'
;MSERETEKSKINAYLLDVLSSELEEANRYAVTDPFIQFAYDRLRELNWTTTRAFRKLVALVKGERLHADVPAGEALTGDIPAPPARARVLIDMTYTVEGGYKSGIQRVVREIARNCVEAGAGLPVTIRAGRIFSHYRHPALPVEIEPGPGDILLLLDACWNSGDVYPALMRRFKAQGGKTVVAVYDILPLDYPSLFRPVAAAFFRAWREEIVGRADAAVAISRATAESLHEDMRDANPRPPIGWWPLGADFAAAKGEPSATAVWIATGPAYFMSVGTLEPRKAYPVAIEAFERLWAAGRDIRYVIVGRAGWNTRALQQRLRRHAEFGGRLLWLDDADDTDLQLLYANARGAVNCAVAEGFGLPLVEAAMRGVPVIASDIAVFREVGGDGPRYFDLLDSKSLAAAIEDVLARPRIAPKIKTITWRESALELVRLIREEAYQLRGG
;
A
#
# COMPACT_ATOMS: atom_id res chain seq x y z
N MET A 1 25.22 11.81 -14.02
CA MET A 1 24.18 11.10 -13.23
C MET A 1 22.96 12.00 -13.18
N SER A 2 21.78 11.49 -13.53
CA SER A 2 20.55 12.25 -13.39
C SER A 2 20.20 12.44 -11.91
N GLU A 3 19.40 13.44 -11.59
CA GLU A 3 18.94 13.72 -10.22
C GLU A 3 18.26 12.47 -9.61
N ARG A 4 17.48 11.73 -10.41
CA ARG A 4 16.82 10.46 -10.07
C ARG A 4 17.84 9.34 -9.76
N GLU A 5 18.96 9.26 -10.46
CA GLU A 5 20.03 8.26 -10.18
C GLU A 5 20.75 8.57 -8.87
N THR A 6 20.94 9.85 -8.56
CA THR A 6 21.54 10.29 -7.29
C THR A 6 20.62 9.98 -6.11
N GLU A 7 19.31 10.21 -6.25
CA GLU A 7 18.29 9.88 -5.26
C GLU A 7 18.20 8.36 -5.03
N LYS A 8 18.12 7.56 -6.10
CA LYS A 8 18.16 6.09 -6.01
C LYS A 8 19.43 5.59 -5.29
N SER A 9 20.58 6.20 -5.56
CA SER A 9 21.84 5.83 -4.90
C SER A 9 21.81 6.11 -3.39
N LYS A 10 21.29 7.27 -2.96
CA LYS A 10 21.14 7.60 -1.53
C LYS A 10 20.17 6.64 -0.84
N ILE A 11 19.04 6.35 -1.48
CA ILE A 11 18.06 5.40 -0.97
C ILE A 11 18.69 4.02 -0.83
N ASN A 12 19.39 3.52 -1.84
CA ASN A 12 20.04 2.21 -1.79
C ASN A 12 21.10 2.12 -0.69
N ALA A 13 21.90 3.18 -0.47
CA ALA A 13 22.88 3.22 0.61
C ALA A 13 22.21 3.13 1.99
N TYR A 14 21.17 3.93 2.23
CA TYR A 14 20.36 3.85 3.44
C TYR A 14 19.77 2.46 3.67
N LEU A 15 19.22 1.85 2.62
CA LEU A 15 18.58 0.55 2.70
C LEU A 15 19.58 -0.58 2.98
N LEU A 16 20.80 -0.48 2.43
CA LEU A 16 21.88 -1.43 2.75
C LEU A 16 22.28 -1.34 4.21
N ASP A 17 22.32 -0.14 4.79
CA ASP A 17 22.61 0.06 6.21
C ASP A 17 21.53 -0.56 7.11
N VAL A 18 20.24 -0.28 6.81
CA VAL A 18 19.10 -0.89 7.52
C VAL A 18 19.12 -2.41 7.41
N LEU A 19 19.37 -2.97 6.21
CA LEU A 19 19.41 -4.42 6.00
C LEU A 19 20.61 -5.06 6.69
N SER A 20 21.76 -4.39 6.76
CA SER A 20 22.92 -4.86 7.49
C SER A 20 22.61 -4.97 8.99
N SER A 21 21.95 -3.95 9.55
CA SER A 21 21.50 -3.95 10.94
C SER A 21 20.48 -5.07 11.23
N GLU A 22 19.54 -5.31 10.31
CA GLU A 22 18.58 -6.41 10.43
C GLU A 22 19.23 -7.80 10.29
N LEU A 23 20.24 -7.94 9.42
CA LEU A 23 21.01 -9.19 9.26
C LEU A 23 21.87 -9.48 10.48
N GLU A 24 22.52 -8.48 11.07
CA GLU A 24 23.27 -8.63 12.32
C GLU A 24 22.37 -9.07 13.47
N GLU A 25 21.17 -8.49 13.56
CA GLU A 25 20.19 -8.88 14.57
C GLU A 25 19.63 -10.27 14.30
N ALA A 26 19.33 -10.60 13.02
CA ALA A 26 18.88 -11.94 12.63
C ALA A 26 19.95 -13.00 12.93
N ASN A 27 21.23 -12.71 12.67
CA ASN A 27 22.34 -13.62 12.96
C ASN A 27 22.56 -13.88 14.46
N ARG A 28 22.16 -12.97 15.33
CA ARG A 28 22.18 -13.19 16.80
C ARG A 28 21.16 -14.24 17.26
N TYR A 29 20.11 -14.49 16.46
CA TYR A 29 19.00 -15.38 16.78
C TYR A 29 18.78 -16.48 15.75
N ALA A 30 19.63 -16.58 14.71
CA ALA A 30 19.38 -17.49 13.61
C ALA A 30 19.73 -18.93 13.94
N VAL A 31 18.67 -19.74 13.84
CA VAL A 31 18.81 -21.01 13.11
C VAL A 31 18.51 -20.68 11.65
N THR A 32 19.50 -20.26 10.88
CA THR A 32 19.39 -20.17 9.42
C THR A 32 19.39 -21.60 8.90
N ASP A 33 18.26 -22.06 8.37
CA ASP A 33 18.25 -23.25 7.54
C ASP A 33 19.04 -22.94 6.26
N PRO A 34 20.26 -23.47 6.07
CA PRO A 34 21.10 -23.18 4.90
C PRO A 34 20.42 -23.55 3.58
N PHE A 35 19.47 -24.49 3.61
CA PHE A 35 18.69 -24.91 2.45
C PHE A 35 17.72 -23.83 1.99
N ILE A 36 17.08 -23.12 2.92
CA ILE A 36 16.17 -22.02 2.59
C ILE A 36 16.98 -20.85 1.99
N GLN A 37 18.15 -20.54 2.54
CA GLN A 37 19.00 -19.48 1.99
C GLN A 37 19.50 -19.84 0.58
N PHE A 38 19.98 -21.07 0.37
CA PHE A 38 20.37 -21.57 -0.95
C PHE A 38 19.24 -21.52 -1.96
N ALA A 39 18.02 -21.88 -1.55
CA ALA A 39 16.85 -21.81 -2.41
C ALA A 39 16.49 -20.36 -2.81
N TYR A 40 16.63 -19.40 -1.89
CA TYR A 40 16.42 -17.97 -2.19
C TYR A 40 17.46 -17.41 -3.16
N ASP A 41 18.72 -17.80 -3.05
CA ASP A 41 19.79 -17.31 -3.94
C ASP A 41 19.62 -17.84 -5.38
N ARG A 42 19.08 -19.05 -5.54
CA ARG A 42 18.77 -19.63 -6.84
C ARG A 42 17.51 -19.07 -7.50
N LEU A 43 16.56 -18.55 -6.73
CA LEU A 43 15.31 -17.98 -7.25
C LEU A 43 15.49 -16.70 -8.08
N ARG A 44 16.63 -16.01 -7.96
CA ARG A 44 16.95 -14.83 -8.77
C ARG A 44 17.03 -15.11 -10.28
N GLU A 45 17.25 -16.38 -10.65
CA GLU A 45 17.48 -16.82 -12.04
C GLU A 45 16.29 -17.58 -12.65
N LEU A 46 15.19 -17.74 -11.88
CA LEU A 46 14.10 -18.63 -12.28
C LEU A 46 12.98 -17.88 -13.01
N ASN A 47 12.46 -18.54 -14.07
CA ASN A 47 11.25 -18.09 -14.77
C ASN A 47 9.97 -18.39 -13.96
N TRP A 48 8.83 -17.84 -14.41
CA TRP A 48 7.52 -18.01 -13.76
C TRP A 48 7.16 -19.46 -13.40
N THR A 49 7.39 -20.41 -14.30
CA THR A 49 7.01 -21.81 -14.10
C THR A 49 7.75 -22.43 -12.91
N THR A 50 9.04 -22.14 -12.80
CA THR A 50 9.89 -22.65 -11.72
C THR A 50 9.58 -21.96 -10.38
N THR A 51 9.31 -20.65 -10.42
CA THR A 51 8.88 -19.87 -9.25
C THR A 51 7.55 -20.41 -8.70
N ARG A 52 6.62 -20.80 -9.58
CA ARG A 52 5.34 -21.43 -9.23
C ARG A 52 5.52 -22.78 -8.52
N ALA A 53 6.38 -23.64 -9.04
CA ALA A 53 6.68 -24.95 -8.44
C ALA A 53 7.28 -24.79 -7.03
N PHE A 54 8.18 -23.83 -6.86
CA PHE A 54 8.80 -23.52 -5.57
C PHE A 54 7.77 -22.99 -4.55
N ARG A 55 6.85 -22.12 -4.97
CA ARG A 55 5.79 -21.62 -4.09
C ARG A 55 4.90 -22.73 -3.55
N LYS A 56 4.54 -23.70 -4.40
CA LYS A 56 3.79 -24.90 -3.98
C LYS A 56 4.58 -25.72 -2.95
N LEU A 57 5.87 -25.86 -3.17
CA LEU A 57 6.75 -26.59 -2.25
C LEU A 57 6.87 -25.88 -0.90
N VAL A 58 7.06 -24.56 -0.89
CA VAL A 58 7.13 -23.75 0.34
C VAL A 58 5.82 -23.80 1.13
N ALA A 59 4.68 -23.70 0.45
CA ALA A 59 3.37 -23.84 1.09
C ALA A 59 3.16 -25.23 1.70
N LEU A 60 3.59 -26.28 1.00
CA LEU A 60 3.54 -27.66 1.48
C LEU A 60 4.43 -27.88 2.71
N VAL A 61 5.67 -27.36 2.69
CA VAL A 61 6.63 -27.47 3.81
C VAL A 61 6.17 -26.70 5.04
N LYS A 62 5.52 -25.53 4.85
CA LYS A 62 4.96 -24.74 5.94
C LYS A 62 3.62 -25.27 6.47
N GLY A 63 3.04 -26.30 5.85
CA GLY A 63 1.71 -26.80 6.19
C GLY A 63 0.59 -25.80 5.88
N GLU A 64 0.88 -24.78 5.08
CA GLU A 64 -0.12 -23.80 4.63
C GLU A 64 -1.08 -24.50 3.67
N ARG A 65 -2.36 -24.57 4.02
CA ARG A 65 -3.40 -25.06 3.11
C ARG A 65 -3.50 -24.07 1.94
N LEU A 66 -3.24 -24.55 0.73
CA LEU A 66 -3.26 -23.75 -0.50
C LEU A 66 -4.66 -23.15 -0.80
N HIS A 67 -5.70 -23.67 -0.19
CA HIS A 67 -7.06 -23.13 -0.19
C HIS A 67 -7.77 -23.66 1.08
N ALA A 68 -7.77 -22.89 2.13
CA ALA A 68 -8.70 -23.11 3.24
C ALA A 68 -10.06 -22.56 2.85
N ASP A 69 -11.15 -23.24 3.22
CA ASP A 69 -12.47 -22.64 3.26
C ASP A 69 -12.42 -21.46 4.22
N VAL A 70 -12.37 -20.26 3.66
CA VAL A 70 -12.27 -19.02 4.45
C VAL A 70 -13.68 -18.64 4.90
N PRO A 71 -13.88 -18.28 6.19
CA PRO A 71 -15.16 -17.74 6.64
C PRO A 71 -15.55 -16.55 5.75
N ALA A 72 -16.81 -16.51 5.36
CA ALA A 72 -17.35 -15.39 4.59
C ALA A 72 -17.09 -14.09 5.36
N GLY A 73 -16.24 -13.21 4.78
CA GLY A 73 -16.05 -11.87 5.31
C GLY A 73 -17.39 -11.12 5.35
N GLU A 74 -17.46 -10.03 6.12
CA GLU A 74 -18.67 -9.20 6.19
C GLU A 74 -19.12 -8.80 4.78
N ALA A 75 -20.35 -9.19 4.44
CA ALA A 75 -20.96 -8.82 3.17
C ALA A 75 -21.16 -7.31 3.13
N LEU A 76 -20.98 -6.73 1.96
CA LEU A 76 -21.49 -5.39 1.69
C LEU A 76 -23.02 -5.47 1.66
N THR A 77 -23.66 -5.20 2.81
CA THR A 77 -25.11 -5.24 2.99
C THR A 77 -25.71 -3.86 2.83
N GLY A 78 -26.83 -3.75 2.11
CA GLY A 78 -27.62 -2.52 1.92
C GLY A 78 -28.63 -2.70 0.79
N ASP A 79 -29.56 -1.76 0.63
CA ASP A 79 -30.41 -1.64 -0.56
C ASP A 79 -29.58 -1.15 -1.74
N ILE A 80 -28.97 -2.10 -2.45
CA ILE A 80 -28.01 -1.84 -3.50
C ILE A 80 -28.66 -2.14 -4.84
N PRO A 81 -28.60 -1.23 -5.84
CA PRO A 81 -29.18 -1.44 -7.16
C PRO A 81 -28.66 -2.73 -7.80
N ALA A 82 -29.52 -3.45 -8.48
CA ALA A 82 -29.08 -4.61 -9.25
C ALA A 82 -28.04 -4.16 -10.29
N PRO A 83 -26.88 -4.84 -10.39
CA PRO A 83 -25.86 -4.49 -11.38
C PRO A 83 -26.44 -4.68 -12.79
N PRO A 84 -25.96 -3.91 -13.79
CA PRO A 84 -26.37 -4.08 -15.18
C PRO A 84 -26.09 -5.52 -15.63
N ALA A 85 -26.96 -6.07 -16.48
CA ALA A 85 -26.81 -7.44 -16.96
C ALA A 85 -25.63 -7.63 -17.92
N ARG A 86 -25.10 -6.57 -18.52
CA ARG A 86 -24.00 -6.57 -19.49
C ARG A 86 -23.08 -5.35 -19.28
N ALA A 87 -21.87 -5.40 -19.84
CA ALA A 87 -20.85 -4.35 -19.74
C ALA A 87 -20.53 -3.99 -18.27
N ARG A 88 -20.42 -5.01 -17.42
CA ARG A 88 -20.18 -4.88 -15.99
C ARG A 88 -18.70 -4.55 -15.72
N VAL A 89 -18.43 -3.80 -14.66
CA VAL A 89 -17.09 -3.71 -14.07
C VAL A 89 -17.06 -4.69 -12.90
N LEU A 90 -16.35 -5.81 -13.08
CA LEU A 90 -16.16 -6.86 -12.08
C LEU A 90 -14.90 -6.54 -11.29
N ILE A 91 -15.03 -6.24 -10.00
CA ILE A 91 -13.93 -5.77 -9.13
C ILE A 91 -13.43 -6.94 -8.31
N ASP A 92 -12.24 -7.42 -8.61
CA ASP A 92 -11.60 -8.51 -7.85
C ASP A 92 -11.24 -8.05 -6.44
N MET A 93 -11.71 -8.79 -5.44
CA MET A 93 -11.46 -8.62 -4.01
C MET A 93 -10.93 -9.90 -3.36
N THR A 94 -10.46 -10.85 -4.14
CA THR A 94 -10.16 -12.23 -3.67
C THR A 94 -9.22 -12.23 -2.48
N TYR A 95 -8.08 -11.55 -2.59
CA TYR A 95 -7.07 -11.54 -1.53
C TYR A 95 -7.54 -10.79 -0.27
N THR A 96 -8.28 -9.70 -0.46
CA THR A 96 -8.86 -8.90 0.63
C THR A 96 -9.89 -9.70 1.43
N VAL A 97 -10.71 -10.50 0.74
CA VAL A 97 -11.75 -11.34 1.37
C VAL A 97 -11.11 -12.55 2.05
N GLU A 98 -10.19 -13.25 1.38
CA GLU A 98 -9.58 -14.49 1.88
C GLU A 98 -8.51 -14.26 2.95
N GLY A 99 -7.77 -13.15 2.86
CA GLY A 99 -6.59 -12.92 3.70
C GLY A 99 -6.86 -12.29 5.06
N GLY A 100 -8.02 -11.64 5.26
CA GLY A 100 -8.33 -10.91 6.50
C GLY A 100 -7.35 -9.78 6.86
N TYR A 101 -6.45 -9.43 5.93
CA TYR A 101 -5.43 -8.40 6.14
C TYR A 101 -6.04 -6.99 6.19
N LYS A 102 -5.44 -6.13 7.02
CA LYS A 102 -5.81 -4.71 7.15
C LYS A 102 -4.59 -3.85 6.77
N SER A 103 -4.27 -3.76 5.49
CA SER A 103 -3.22 -2.88 4.96
C SER A 103 -3.83 -1.75 4.12
N GLY A 104 -2.99 -0.82 3.67
CA GLY A 104 -3.41 0.26 2.77
C GLY A 104 -4.08 -0.24 1.49
N ILE A 105 -3.55 -1.31 0.89
CA ILE A 105 -4.13 -1.91 -0.33
C ILE A 105 -5.53 -2.45 -0.06
N GLN A 106 -5.70 -3.27 0.98
CA GLN A 106 -7.02 -3.81 1.33
C GLN A 106 -8.02 -2.72 1.70
N ARG A 107 -7.56 -1.58 2.23
CA ARG A 107 -8.41 -0.41 2.44
C ARG A 107 -8.88 0.16 1.10
N VAL A 108 -7.97 0.39 0.14
CA VAL A 108 -8.33 0.85 -1.20
C VAL A 108 -9.34 -0.09 -1.84
N VAL A 109 -9.08 -1.39 -1.82
CA VAL A 109 -9.98 -2.40 -2.42
C VAL A 109 -11.37 -2.32 -1.82
N ARG A 110 -11.49 -2.31 -0.48
CA ARG A 110 -12.80 -2.22 0.21
C ARG A 110 -13.53 -0.91 -0.09
N GLU A 111 -12.84 0.21 -0.03
CA GLU A 111 -13.46 1.51 -0.24
C GLU A 111 -13.91 1.71 -1.70
N ILE A 112 -13.08 1.34 -2.67
CA ILE A 112 -13.46 1.39 -4.09
C ILE A 112 -14.63 0.46 -4.36
N ALA A 113 -14.57 -0.80 -3.92
CA ALA A 113 -15.64 -1.77 -4.14
C ALA A 113 -16.97 -1.31 -3.52
N ARG A 114 -16.95 -0.84 -2.25
CA ARG A 114 -18.14 -0.33 -1.56
C ARG A 114 -18.76 0.84 -2.32
N ASN A 115 -17.97 1.85 -2.66
CA ASN A 115 -18.49 3.03 -3.35
C ASN A 115 -18.93 2.74 -4.78
N CYS A 116 -18.30 1.79 -5.50
CA CYS A 116 -18.77 1.32 -6.80
C CYS A 116 -20.12 0.62 -6.69
N VAL A 117 -20.34 -0.18 -5.68
CA VAL A 117 -21.62 -0.85 -5.42
C VAL A 117 -22.71 0.16 -5.10
N GLU A 118 -22.47 1.09 -4.17
CA GLU A 118 -23.43 2.14 -3.79
C GLU A 118 -23.81 3.05 -4.98
N ALA A 119 -22.90 3.21 -5.94
CA ALA A 119 -23.15 3.98 -7.16
C ALA A 119 -23.73 3.15 -8.31
N GLY A 120 -23.92 1.83 -8.15
CA GLY A 120 -24.31 0.93 -9.24
C GLY A 120 -23.28 0.84 -10.37
N ALA A 121 -22.02 1.18 -10.11
CA ALA A 121 -20.97 1.33 -11.10
C ALA A 121 -20.06 0.09 -11.24
N GLY A 122 -20.06 -0.82 -10.26
CA GLY A 122 -19.23 -2.02 -10.26
C GLY A 122 -19.78 -3.13 -9.37
N LEU A 123 -19.33 -4.33 -9.61
CA LEU A 123 -19.71 -5.55 -8.89
C LEU A 123 -18.49 -6.21 -8.24
N PRO A 124 -18.42 -6.29 -6.90
CA PRO A 124 -17.38 -7.02 -6.21
C PRO A 124 -17.44 -8.51 -6.53
N VAL A 125 -16.28 -9.10 -6.81
CA VAL A 125 -16.17 -10.52 -7.13
C VAL A 125 -15.00 -11.17 -6.39
N THR A 126 -15.08 -12.49 -6.23
CA THR A 126 -13.97 -13.35 -5.81
C THR A 126 -13.66 -14.37 -6.89
N ILE A 127 -12.39 -14.73 -7.02
CA ILE A 127 -11.91 -15.68 -8.02
C ILE A 127 -11.48 -16.95 -7.31
N ARG A 128 -12.16 -18.07 -7.59
CA ARG A 128 -11.87 -19.39 -7.01
C ARG A 128 -11.69 -20.42 -8.12
N ALA A 129 -10.55 -21.09 -8.12
CA ALA A 129 -10.20 -22.09 -9.16
C ALA A 129 -10.42 -21.59 -10.60
N GLY A 130 -10.16 -20.31 -10.89
CA GLY A 130 -10.34 -19.69 -12.20
C GLY A 130 -11.79 -19.38 -12.57
N ARG A 131 -12.73 -19.48 -11.66
CA ARG A 131 -14.15 -19.11 -11.81
C ARG A 131 -14.41 -17.82 -11.03
N ILE A 132 -15.34 -16.99 -11.52
CA ILE A 132 -15.70 -15.71 -10.93
C ILE A 132 -16.99 -15.87 -10.16
N PHE A 133 -17.01 -15.42 -8.91
CA PHE A 133 -18.19 -15.46 -8.04
C PHE A 133 -18.52 -14.06 -7.53
N SER A 134 -19.81 -13.73 -7.53
CA SER A 134 -20.31 -12.50 -6.93
C SER A 134 -20.03 -12.49 -5.44
N HIS A 135 -19.45 -11.40 -4.94
CA HIS A 135 -19.29 -11.13 -3.50
C HIS A 135 -20.34 -10.11 -3.02
N TYR A 136 -21.52 -10.17 -3.61
CA TYR A 136 -22.59 -9.21 -3.46
C TYR A 136 -23.86 -9.87 -2.89
N ARG A 137 -24.48 -9.28 -1.85
CA ARG A 137 -25.74 -9.65 -1.16
C ARG A 137 -25.75 -10.96 -0.34
N HIS A 138 -25.15 -12.03 -0.76
CA HIS A 138 -25.18 -13.30 -0.05
C HIS A 138 -23.82 -14.00 -0.07
N PRO A 139 -22.90 -13.68 0.87
CA PRO A 139 -21.58 -14.32 0.93
C PRO A 139 -21.66 -15.84 1.15
N ALA A 140 -22.75 -16.31 1.78
CA ALA A 140 -22.96 -17.73 2.02
C ALA A 140 -23.41 -18.53 0.79
N LEU A 141 -23.90 -17.84 -0.28
CA LEU A 141 -24.32 -18.46 -1.55
C LEU A 141 -23.77 -17.63 -2.71
N PRO A 142 -22.47 -17.67 -2.97
CA PRO A 142 -21.87 -16.91 -4.06
C PRO A 142 -22.40 -17.41 -5.40
N VAL A 143 -22.97 -16.48 -6.19
CA VAL A 143 -23.44 -16.77 -7.54
C VAL A 143 -22.26 -16.71 -8.50
N GLU A 144 -22.06 -17.78 -9.28
CA GLU A 144 -21.07 -17.78 -10.35
C GLU A 144 -21.45 -16.79 -11.45
N ILE A 145 -20.45 -16.03 -11.91
CA ILE A 145 -20.61 -15.05 -12.98
C ILE A 145 -19.88 -15.56 -14.22
N GLU A 146 -20.63 -15.78 -15.30
CA GLU A 146 -20.04 -15.98 -16.60
C GLU A 146 -19.71 -14.61 -17.24
N PRO A 147 -18.44 -14.42 -17.67
CA PRO A 147 -18.05 -13.23 -18.42
C PRO A 147 -18.81 -13.10 -19.74
N GLY A 148 -19.04 -11.87 -20.16
CA GLY A 148 -19.69 -11.57 -21.41
C GLY A 148 -19.05 -10.40 -22.17
N PRO A 149 -19.49 -10.15 -23.40
CA PRO A 149 -18.99 -9.04 -24.21
C PRO A 149 -19.18 -7.70 -23.50
N GLY A 150 -18.13 -6.88 -23.47
CA GLY A 150 -18.11 -5.56 -22.84
C GLY A 150 -17.89 -5.58 -21.32
N ASP A 151 -17.80 -6.74 -20.67
CA ASP A 151 -17.41 -6.81 -19.27
C ASP A 151 -15.94 -6.42 -19.09
N ILE A 152 -15.63 -5.76 -17.98
CA ILE A 152 -14.26 -5.41 -17.59
C ILE A 152 -13.95 -6.10 -16.27
N LEU A 153 -12.92 -6.94 -16.25
CA LEU A 153 -12.38 -7.52 -15.03
C LEU A 153 -11.27 -6.58 -14.51
N LEU A 154 -11.58 -5.86 -13.44
CA LEU A 154 -10.62 -5.03 -12.74
C LEU A 154 -9.93 -5.85 -11.65
N LEU A 155 -8.68 -6.22 -11.89
CA LEU A 155 -7.79 -6.87 -10.91
C LEU A 155 -7.30 -5.79 -9.95
N LEU A 156 -8.15 -5.39 -9.01
CA LEU A 156 -7.90 -4.31 -8.07
C LEU A 156 -7.09 -4.79 -6.85
N ASP A 157 -7.15 -6.07 -6.51
CA ASP A 157 -6.52 -6.61 -5.31
C ASP A 157 -5.06 -7.05 -5.51
N ALA A 158 -4.39 -7.40 -4.42
CA ALA A 158 -2.98 -7.83 -4.37
C ALA A 158 -2.74 -9.21 -5.04
N CYS A 159 -3.03 -9.32 -6.34
CA CYS A 159 -3.02 -10.59 -7.07
C CYS A 159 -1.61 -11.16 -7.34
N TRP A 160 -0.54 -10.43 -7.07
CA TRP A 160 0.84 -10.93 -7.26
C TRP A 160 1.19 -12.15 -6.38
N ASN A 161 0.44 -12.38 -5.30
CA ASN A 161 0.61 -13.54 -4.45
C ASN A 161 -0.14 -14.80 -4.91
N SER A 162 -1.07 -14.69 -5.88
CA SER A 162 -1.96 -15.77 -6.34
C SER A 162 -1.89 -16.03 -7.84
N GLY A 163 -0.73 -15.83 -8.44
CA GLY A 163 -0.50 -15.73 -9.87
C GLY A 163 -0.84 -16.94 -10.76
N ASP A 164 -1.18 -18.11 -10.21
CA ASP A 164 -1.44 -19.30 -11.06
C ASP A 164 -2.78 -19.28 -11.77
N VAL A 165 -3.76 -18.59 -11.21
CA VAL A 165 -5.16 -18.63 -11.67
C VAL A 165 -5.43 -17.57 -12.72
N TYR A 166 -4.81 -16.39 -12.56
CA TYR A 166 -5.12 -15.20 -13.35
C TYR A 166 -4.77 -15.30 -14.84
N PRO A 167 -3.61 -15.80 -15.29
CA PRO A 167 -3.29 -15.85 -16.71
C PRO A 167 -4.29 -16.67 -17.54
N ALA A 168 -4.78 -17.78 -16.98
CA ALA A 168 -5.79 -18.61 -17.65
C ALA A 168 -7.16 -17.92 -17.66
N LEU A 169 -7.54 -17.29 -16.54
CA LEU A 169 -8.77 -16.51 -16.41
C LEU A 169 -8.79 -15.34 -17.40
N MET A 170 -7.71 -14.56 -17.50
CA MET A 170 -7.60 -13.40 -18.40
C MET A 170 -7.78 -13.84 -19.87
N ARG A 171 -7.13 -14.94 -20.28
CA ARG A 171 -7.33 -15.48 -21.64
C ARG A 171 -8.77 -15.88 -21.91
N ARG A 172 -9.43 -16.55 -20.94
CA ARG A 172 -10.84 -16.94 -21.07
C ARG A 172 -11.73 -15.69 -21.14
N PHE A 173 -11.49 -14.71 -20.29
CA PHE A 173 -12.23 -13.46 -20.24
C PHE A 173 -12.17 -12.70 -21.57
N LYS A 174 -10.98 -12.58 -22.14
CA LYS A 174 -10.76 -11.98 -23.47
C LYS A 174 -11.42 -12.77 -24.58
N ALA A 175 -11.36 -14.11 -24.56
CA ALA A 175 -12.03 -14.95 -25.55
C ALA A 175 -13.58 -14.79 -25.54
N GLN A 176 -14.15 -14.37 -24.42
CA GLN A 176 -15.59 -14.09 -24.26
C GLN A 176 -15.95 -12.62 -24.57
N GLY A 177 -15.01 -11.83 -25.10
CA GLY A 177 -15.24 -10.43 -25.51
C GLY A 177 -15.14 -9.41 -24.37
N GLY A 178 -14.64 -9.82 -23.21
CA GLY A 178 -14.34 -8.93 -22.09
C GLY A 178 -12.91 -8.37 -22.14
N LYS A 179 -12.64 -7.39 -21.27
CA LYS A 179 -11.32 -6.74 -21.09
C LYS A 179 -10.81 -6.93 -19.66
N THR A 180 -9.50 -6.96 -19.50
CA THR A 180 -8.83 -7.05 -18.20
C THR A 180 -8.03 -5.79 -17.93
N VAL A 181 -8.22 -5.20 -16.76
CA VAL A 181 -7.47 -4.02 -16.28
C VAL A 181 -6.82 -4.35 -14.95
N VAL A 182 -5.56 -4.02 -14.77
CA VAL A 182 -4.78 -4.34 -13.56
C VAL A 182 -4.47 -3.07 -12.79
N ALA A 183 -4.79 -3.03 -11.51
CA ALA A 183 -4.36 -1.95 -10.62
C ALA A 183 -2.91 -2.18 -10.15
N VAL A 184 -2.11 -1.13 -10.20
CA VAL A 184 -0.71 -1.12 -9.79
C VAL A 184 -0.52 -0.10 -8.67
N TYR A 185 -0.20 -0.61 -7.48
CA TYR A 185 -0.03 0.22 -6.29
C TYR A 185 1.35 0.85 -6.18
N ASP A 186 2.36 0.13 -6.60
CA ASP A 186 3.75 0.56 -6.76
C ASP A 186 4.51 -0.50 -7.58
N ILE A 187 5.76 -0.19 -7.93
CA ILE A 187 6.71 -1.15 -8.49
C ILE A 187 7.99 -1.22 -7.64
N LEU A 188 7.88 -0.89 -6.36
CA LEU A 188 9.01 -0.85 -5.44
C LEU A 188 9.82 -2.15 -5.36
N PRO A 189 9.22 -3.36 -5.46
CA PRO A 189 10.00 -4.60 -5.54
C PRO A 189 10.92 -4.69 -6.77
N LEU A 190 10.64 -3.93 -7.84
CA LEU A 190 11.48 -3.82 -9.03
C LEU A 190 12.48 -2.66 -8.93
N ASP A 191 12.03 -1.51 -8.44
CA ASP A 191 12.86 -0.31 -8.27
C ASP A 191 13.91 -0.47 -7.16
N TYR A 192 13.54 -1.13 -6.06
CA TYR A 192 14.35 -1.31 -4.85
C TYR A 192 14.29 -2.77 -4.36
N PRO A 193 14.79 -3.74 -5.15
CA PRO A 193 14.68 -5.16 -4.82
C PRO A 193 15.34 -5.53 -3.49
N SER A 194 16.33 -4.77 -3.03
CA SER A 194 16.97 -4.95 -1.73
C SER A 194 16.05 -4.70 -0.54
N LEU A 195 14.98 -3.92 -0.69
CA LEU A 195 13.96 -3.70 0.33
C LEU A 195 13.15 -4.95 0.66
N PHE A 196 13.05 -5.84 -0.30
CA PHE A 196 12.13 -6.97 -0.26
C PHE A 196 12.90 -8.29 -0.15
N ARG A 197 12.23 -9.31 0.37
CA ARG A 197 12.78 -10.64 0.29
C ARG A 197 13.00 -11.02 -1.18
N PRO A 198 14.11 -11.66 -1.55
CA PRO A 198 14.41 -12.00 -2.95
C PRO A 198 13.26 -12.74 -3.66
N VAL A 199 12.58 -13.65 -2.93
CA VAL A 199 11.42 -14.38 -3.43
C VAL A 199 10.23 -13.43 -3.74
N ALA A 200 10.00 -12.41 -2.94
CA ALA A 200 8.93 -11.45 -3.17
C ALA A 200 9.19 -10.60 -4.42
N ALA A 201 10.42 -10.14 -4.60
CA ALA A 201 10.84 -9.41 -5.81
C ALA A 201 10.70 -10.29 -7.08
N ALA A 202 11.08 -11.58 -7.00
CA ALA A 202 10.91 -12.53 -8.11
C ALA A 202 9.43 -12.76 -8.46
N PHE A 203 8.57 -12.95 -7.46
CA PHE A 203 7.11 -13.09 -7.70
C PHE A 203 6.51 -11.81 -8.30
N PHE A 204 6.93 -10.66 -7.82
CA PHE A 204 6.44 -9.38 -8.34
C PHE A 204 6.87 -9.18 -9.81
N ARG A 205 8.11 -9.54 -10.16
CA ARG A 205 8.58 -9.51 -11.56
C ARG A 205 7.75 -10.43 -12.44
N ALA A 206 7.53 -11.68 -12.00
CA ALA A 206 6.71 -12.64 -12.72
C ALA A 206 5.25 -12.14 -12.89
N TRP A 207 4.68 -11.55 -11.85
CA TRP A 207 3.36 -10.92 -11.91
C TRP A 207 3.33 -9.77 -12.92
N ARG A 208 4.34 -8.91 -12.92
CA ARG A 208 4.45 -7.80 -13.88
C ARG A 208 4.49 -8.33 -15.32
N GLU A 209 5.25 -9.40 -15.60
CA GLU A 209 5.36 -10.00 -16.93
C GLU A 209 4.08 -10.73 -17.36
N GLU A 210 3.53 -11.55 -16.51
CA GLU A 210 2.43 -12.48 -16.86
C GLU A 210 1.04 -11.89 -16.69
N ILE A 211 0.88 -10.91 -15.82
CA ILE A 211 -0.43 -10.29 -15.53
C ILE A 211 -0.48 -8.88 -16.12
N VAL A 212 0.39 -7.97 -15.67
CA VAL A 212 0.38 -6.60 -16.15
C VAL A 212 0.70 -6.52 -17.65
N GLY A 213 1.72 -7.23 -18.12
CA GLY A 213 2.13 -7.24 -19.53
C GLY A 213 1.11 -7.89 -20.48
N ARG A 214 0.15 -8.66 -19.97
CA ARG A 214 -0.90 -9.32 -20.77
C ARG A 214 -2.29 -8.71 -20.61
N ALA A 215 -2.43 -7.75 -19.69
CA ALA A 215 -3.68 -7.03 -19.49
C ALA A 215 -3.99 -6.11 -20.68
N ASP A 216 -5.26 -5.81 -20.88
CA ASP A 216 -5.68 -4.85 -21.90
C ASP A 216 -5.33 -3.41 -21.50
N ALA A 217 -5.17 -3.13 -20.19
CA ALA A 217 -4.63 -1.89 -19.64
C ALA A 217 -4.14 -2.07 -18.20
N ALA A 218 -3.33 -1.10 -17.73
CA ALA A 218 -2.97 -0.96 -16.33
C ALA A 218 -3.43 0.40 -15.78
N VAL A 219 -3.76 0.45 -14.49
CA VAL A 219 -4.12 1.69 -13.79
C VAL A 219 -3.30 1.80 -12.51
N ALA A 220 -2.57 2.89 -12.36
CA ALA A 220 -1.72 3.17 -11.21
C ALA A 220 -2.41 4.14 -10.25
N ILE A 221 -2.06 4.07 -8.96
CA ILE A 221 -2.65 4.93 -7.93
C ILE A 221 -2.05 6.34 -7.88
N SER A 222 -1.02 6.60 -8.70
CA SER A 222 -0.40 7.92 -8.87
C SER A 222 0.25 8.01 -10.25
N ARG A 223 0.49 9.24 -10.71
CA ARG A 223 1.27 9.49 -11.93
C ARG A 223 2.71 8.99 -11.77
N ALA A 224 3.33 9.22 -10.63
CA ALA A 224 4.68 8.75 -10.35
C ALA A 224 4.80 7.22 -10.48
N THR A 225 3.82 6.46 -9.96
CA THR A 225 3.77 5.00 -10.14
C THR A 225 3.54 4.63 -11.62
N ALA A 226 2.64 5.35 -12.33
CA ALA A 226 2.39 5.08 -13.75
C ALA A 226 3.63 5.31 -14.61
N GLU A 227 4.35 6.40 -14.38
CA GLU A 227 5.60 6.73 -15.10
C GLU A 227 6.70 5.72 -14.78
N SER A 228 6.85 5.28 -13.52
CA SER A 228 7.79 4.22 -13.15
C SER A 228 7.47 2.90 -13.85
N LEU A 229 6.20 2.49 -13.86
CA LEU A 229 5.76 1.28 -14.55
C LEU A 229 5.98 1.39 -16.07
N HIS A 230 5.66 2.54 -16.64
CA HIS A 230 5.84 2.81 -18.07
C HIS A 230 7.32 2.70 -18.49
N GLU A 231 8.22 3.20 -17.68
CA GLU A 231 9.67 3.09 -17.90
C GLU A 231 10.16 1.64 -17.73
N ASP A 232 9.71 0.92 -16.70
CA ASP A 232 10.07 -0.49 -16.48
C ASP A 232 9.62 -1.39 -17.65
N MET A 233 8.50 -1.02 -18.29
CA MET A 233 7.92 -1.78 -19.41
C MET A 233 8.33 -1.24 -20.79
N ARG A 234 9.32 -0.37 -20.91
CA ARG A 234 9.70 0.25 -22.20
C ARG A 234 10.02 -0.75 -23.31
N ASP A 235 10.59 -1.91 -22.95
CA ASP A 235 10.99 -2.96 -23.89
C ASP A 235 9.90 -4.07 -24.04
N ALA A 236 8.74 -3.92 -23.38
CA ALA A 236 7.66 -4.88 -23.48
C ALA A 236 6.88 -4.73 -24.81
N ASN A 237 6.53 -5.90 -25.42
CA ASN A 237 5.73 -5.94 -26.64
C ASN A 237 4.72 -7.11 -26.56
N PRO A 238 3.40 -6.90 -26.56
CA PRO A 238 2.77 -5.59 -26.52
C PRO A 238 2.95 -4.88 -25.16
N ARG A 239 2.88 -3.56 -25.17
CA ARG A 239 2.89 -2.72 -24.00
C ARG A 239 1.48 -2.23 -23.70
N PRO A 240 0.87 -2.55 -22.56
CA PRO A 240 -0.46 -2.09 -22.27
C PRO A 240 -0.50 -0.56 -22.07
N PRO A 241 -1.59 0.12 -22.43
CA PRO A 241 -1.80 1.51 -22.03
C PRO A 241 -1.89 1.60 -20.51
N ILE A 242 -1.35 2.70 -19.96
CA ILE A 242 -1.31 2.92 -18.50
C ILE A 242 -2.03 4.22 -18.17
N GLY A 243 -2.98 4.16 -17.25
CA GLY A 243 -3.60 5.32 -16.65
C GLY A 243 -3.26 5.45 -15.18
N TRP A 244 -3.68 6.56 -14.57
CA TRP A 244 -3.65 6.71 -13.12
C TRP A 244 -4.88 7.44 -12.61
N TRP A 245 -5.22 7.16 -11.35
CA TRP A 245 -6.32 7.82 -10.66
C TRP A 245 -5.93 8.14 -9.20
N PRO A 246 -6.44 9.23 -8.61
CA PRO A 246 -6.16 9.58 -7.23
C PRO A 246 -7.01 8.75 -6.26
N LEU A 247 -6.46 8.49 -5.06
CA LEU A 247 -7.16 7.78 -4.00
C LEU A 247 -7.97 8.72 -3.12
N GLY A 248 -9.06 8.21 -2.56
CA GLY A 248 -9.85 8.88 -1.54
C GLY A 248 -9.14 8.91 -0.19
N ALA A 249 -9.54 9.84 0.69
CA ALA A 249 -8.92 10.03 1.99
C ALA A 249 -9.92 10.17 3.15
N ASP A 250 -11.23 10.13 2.89
CA ASP A 250 -12.25 10.16 3.92
C ASP A 250 -12.28 8.86 4.74
N PHE A 251 -12.68 9.00 5.99
CA PHE A 251 -12.87 7.87 6.89
C PHE A 251 -14.37 7.61 7.06
N ALA A 252 -14.76 6.35 7.15
CA ALA A 252 -16.08 5.99 7.63
C ALA A 252 -16.30 6.56 9.03
N ALA A 253 -17.55 6.78 9.41
CA ALA A 253 -17.87 7.22 10.77
C ALA A 253 -17.24 6.26 11.79
N ALA A 254 -16.63 6.83 12.84
CA ALA A 254 -16.04 6.06 13.92
C ALA A 254 -17.11 5.15 14.55
N LYS A 255 -16.74 3.90 14.82
CA LYS A 255 -17.62 2.93 15.49
C LYS A 255 -16.99 2.58 16.82
N GLY A 256 -17.68 2.90 17.92
CA GLY A 256 -17.22 2.61 19.27
C GLY A 256 -16.45 3.77 19.90
N GLU A 257 -15.90 3.50 21.09
CA GLU A 257 -15.10 4.46 21.87
C GLU A 257 -13.60 4.27 21.59
N PRO A 258 -12.83 5.37 21.58
CA PRO A 258 -11.39 5.26 21.45
C PRO A 258 -10.75 4.54 22.64
N SER A 259 -9.62 3.89 22.41
CA SER A 259 -8.85 3.26 23.47
C SER A 259 -8.37 4.26 24.53
N ALA A 260 -8.21 3.81 25.76
CA ALA A 260 -7.69 4.64 26.84
C ALA A 260 -6.30 5.22 26.49
N THR A 261 -5.48 4.45 25.76
CA THR A 261 -4.17 4.89 25.29
C THR A 261 -4.28 6.05 24.28
N ALA A 262 -5.18 5.95 23.29
CA ALA A 262 -5.40 7.02 22.32
C ALA A 262 -5.93 8.29 23.00
N VAL A 263 -6.85 8.17 23.97
CA VAL A 263 -7.35 9.28 24.77
C VAL A 263 -6.23 9.94 25.57
N TRP A 264 -5.39 9.16 26.24
CA TRP A 264 -4.25 9.68 27.02
C TRP A 264 -3.24 10.42 26.15
N ILE A 265 -2.99 9.95 24.93
CA ILE A 265 -2.11 10.64 23.97
C ILE A 265 -2.77 11.96 23.53
N ALA A 266 -4.03 11.90 23.12
CA ALA A 266 -4.76 13.02 22.55
C ALA A 266 -4.96 14.18 23.55
N THR A 267 -5.04 13.89 24.85
CA THR A 267 -5.23 14.88 25.92
C THR A 267 -3.94 15.32 26.59
N GLY A 268 -2.80 14.74 26.20
CA GLY A 268 -1.48 15.03 26.77
C GLY A 268 -0.72 16.16 26.06
N PRO A 269 0.62 16.20 26.22
CA PRO A 269 1.49 17.12 25.51
C PRO A 269 1.34 17.05 23.99
N ALA A 270 1.71 18.16 23.30
CA ALA A 270 1.71 18.21 21.85
C ALA A 270 2.47 17.03 21.24
N TYR A 271 1.93 16.42 20.19
CA TYR A 271 2.56 15.31 19.52
C TYR A 271 2.52 15.42 18.00
N PHE A 272 3.52 14.82 17.39
CA PHE A 272 3.55 14.50 15.97
C PHE A 272 3.34 13.00 15.77
N MET A 273 2.70 12.65 14.68
CA MET A 273 2.42 11.24 14.41
C MET A 273 2.87 10.80 13.03
N SER A 274 3.28 9.54 12.94
CA SER A 274 3.46 8.85 11.66
C SER A 274 2.53 7.65 11.60
N VAL A 275 1.87 7.45 10.46
CA VAL A 275 0.93 6.35 10.25
C VAL A 275 1.44 5.43 9.15
N GLY A 276 1.48 4.15 9.45
CA GLY A 276 1.85 3.09 8.51
C GLY A 276 2.61 1.95 9.15
N THR A 277 2.58 0.80 8.50
CA THR A 277 3.34 -0.38 8.90
C THR A 277 4.82 -0.04 9.06
N LEU A 278 5.47 -0.55 10.10
CA LEU A 278 6.91 -0.44 10.21
C LEU A 278 7.56 -1.21 9.05
N GLU A 279 8.20 -0.48 8.17
CA GLU A 279 8.86 -1.01 6.97
C GLU A 279 10.12 -0.19 6.70
N PRO A 280 11.21 -0.78 6.15
CA PRO A 280 12.44 -0.05 5.87
C PRO A 280 12.21 1.22 5.04
N ARG A 281 11.34 1.15 4.01
CA ARG A 281 11.03 2.28 3.14
C ARG A 281 10.35 3.47 3.84
N LYS A 282 9.77 3.29 5.02
CA LYS A 282 9.12 4.36 5.81
C LYS A 282 10.12 5.21 6.59
N ALA A 283 11.39 4.81 6.63
CA ALA A 283 12.52 5.53 7.22
C ALA A 283 12.26 6.07 8.63
N TYR A 284 11.56 5.30 9.48
CA TYR A 284 11.34 5.66 10.88
C TYR A 284 12.61 6.02 11.67
N PRO A 285 13.80 5.41 11.42
CA PRO A 285 15.03 5.81 12.05
C PRO A 285 15.36 7.30 11.90
N VAL A 286 15.09 7.89 10.73
CA VAL A 286 15.30 9.33 10.45
C VAL A 286 14.38 10.19 11.33
N ALA A 287 13.11 9.77 11.47
CA ALA A 287 12.18 10.46 12.35
C ALA A 287 12.62 10.38 13.81
N ILE A 288 12.99 9.19 14.29
CA ILE A 288 13.47 9.00 15.68
C ILE A 288 14.67 9.94 15.95
N GLU A 289 15.67 9.98 15.08
CA GLU A 289 16.84 10.86 15.22
C GLU A 289 16.46 12.35 15.22
N ALA A 290 15.47 12.75 14.40
CA ALA A 290 14.99 14.13 14.43
C ALA A 290 14.35 14.49 15.78
N PHE A 291 13.54 13.58 16.34
CA PHE A 291 12.95 13.77 17.66
C PHE A 291 13.97 13.69 18.79
N GLU A 292 14.97 12.82 18.73
CA GLU A 292 16.11 12.77 19.66
C GLU A 292 16.82 14.14 19.73
N ARG A 293 17.02 14.81 18.56
CA ARG A 293 17.61 16.15 18.50
C ARG A 293 16.73 17.20 19.17
N LEU A 294 15.42 17.15 18.93
CA LEU A 294 14.44 18.06 19.51
C LEU A 294 14.34 17.88 21.03
N TRP A 295 14.34 16.64 21.52
CA TRP A 295 14.35 16.35 22.95
C TRP A 295 15.64 16.80 23.62
N ALA A 296 16.80 16.62 22.99
CA ALA A 296 18.08 17.13 23.46
C ALA A 296 18.10 18.68 23.52
N ALA A 297 17.37 19.34 22.63
CA ALA A 297 17.16 20.80 22.64
C ALA A 297 16.08 21.26 23.66
N GLY A 298 15.57 20.36 24.51
CA GLY A 298 14.59 20.68 25.57
C GLY A 298 13.15 20.79 25.11
N ARG A 299 12.80 20.31 23.90
CA ARG A 299 11.40 20.31 23.43
C ARG A 299 10.58 19.23 24.13
N ASP A 300 9.49 19.62 24.77
CA ASP A 300 8.53 18.70 25.38
C ASP A 300 7.41 18.36 24.38
N ILE A 301 7.73 17.49 23.44
CA ILE A 301 6.83 17.00 22.40
C ILE A 301 6.91 15.48 22.32
N ARG A 302 5.81 14.83 21.94
CA ARG A 302 5.77 13.39 21.73
C ARG A 302 5.91 13.04 20.25
N TYR A 303 6.49 11.88 19.97
CA TYR A 303 6.43 11.21 18.67
C TYR A 303 5.64 9.92 18.78
N VAL A 304 4.58 9.81 18.01
CA VAL A 304 3.63 8.69 18.03
C VAL A 304 3.69 7.96 16.68
N ILE A 305 4.10 6.71 16.71
CA ILE A 305 4.08 5.83 15.55
C ILE A 305 2.83 4.96 15.64
N VAL A 306 1.98 4.99 14.61
CA VAL A 306 0.75 4.19 14.55
C VAL A 306 0.84 3.22 13.40
N GLY A 307 0.92 1.92 13.71
CA GLY A 307 0.97 0.87 12.70
C GLY A 307 1.67 -0.39 13.16
N ARG A 308 1.34 -1.50 12.52
CA ARG A 308 1.85 -2.83 12.86
C ARG A 308 3.32 -2.99 12.50
N ALA A 309 3.97 -3.97 13.11
CA ALA A 309 5.27 -4.43 12.67
C ALA A 309 5.18 -5.05 11.26
N GLY A 310 6.08 -4.66 10.37
CA GLY A 310 6.22 -5.21 9.03
C GLY A 310 7.49 -6.04 8.88
N TRP A 311 7.90 -6.24 7.63
CA TRP A 311 9.09 -7.04 7.32
C TRP A 311 10.38 -6.26 7.54
N ASN A 312 11.48 -6.98 7.85
CA ASN A 312 12.83 -6.43 8.04
C ASN A 312 12.84 -5.25 9.04
N THR A 313 12.21 -5.39 10.20
CA THR A 313 12.10 -4.32 11.20
C THR A 313 12.39 -4.77 12.63
N ARG A 314 13.03 -5.93 12.81
CA ARG A 314 13.33 -6.45 14.16
C ARG A 314 14.28 -5.52 14.91
N ALA A 315 15.34 -5.03 14.24
CA ALA A 315 16.29 -4.08 14.82
C ALA A 315 15.60 -2.75 15.17
N LEU A 316 14.75 -2.23 14.28
CA LEU A 316 13.96 -1.04 14.56
C LEU A 316 13.01 -1.24 15.75
N GLN A 317 12.29 -2.36 15.82
CA GLN A 317 11.42 -2.66 16.96
C GLN A 317 12.20 -2.73 18.29
N GLN A 318 13.41 -3.29 18.29
CA GLN A 318 14.27 -3.32 19.47
C GLN A 318 14.78 -1.93 19.83
N ARG A 319 15.22 -1.13 18.83
CA ARG A 319 15.61 0.26 19.04
C ARG A 319 14.48 1.05 19.70
N LEU A 320 13.24 0.93 19.20
CA LEU A 320 12.07 1.57 19.79
C LEU A 320 11.86 1.16 21.24
N ARG A 321 11.77 -0.14 21.51
CA ARG A 321 11.48 -0.65 22.87
C ARG A 321 12.59 -0.39 23.90
N ARG A 322 13.85 -0.24 23.47
CA ARG A 322 15.00 0.06 24.33
C ARG A 322 15.30 1.55 24.44
N HIS A 323 14.57 2.38 23.69
CA HIS A 323 14.80 3.82 23.69
C HIS A 323 14.44 4.42 25.05
N ALA A 324 15.27 5.35 25.58
CA ALA A 324 15.07 5.97 26.90
C ALA A 324 13.70 6.68 27.01
N GLU A 325 13.19 7.21 25.90
CA GLU A 325 11.91 7.92 25.85
C GLU A 325 10.70 6.99 25.56
N PHE A 326 10.92 5.68 25.39
CA PHE A 326 9.82 4.77 25.05
C PHE A 326 8.80 4.68 26.18
N GLY A 327 7.51 4.78 25.83
CA GLY A 327 6.39 4.86 26.78
C GLY A 327 6.16 6.27 27.35
N GLY A 328 7.07 7.22 27.11
CA GLY A 328 6.95 8.63 27.51
C GLY A 328 6.74 9.55 26.30
N ARG A 329 7.85 10.03 25.71
CA ARG A 329 7.81 10.92 24.54
C ARG A 329 7.86 10.15 23.21
N LEU A 330 8.30 8.89 23.20
CA LEU A 330 8.29 8.00 22.03
C LEU A 330 7.25 6.89 22.25
N LEU A 331 6.25 6.82 21.38
CA LEU A 331 5.14 5.88 21.49
C LEU A 331 4.98 5.10 20.19
N TRP A 332 4.67 3.81 20.32
CA TRP A 332 4.36 2.93 19.20
C TRP A 332 3.09 2.15 19.50
N LEU A 333 2.05 2.41 18.69
CA LEU A 333 0.73 1.77 18.75
C LEU A 333 0.61 0.83 17.56
N ASP A 334 0.65 -0.47 17.81
CA ASP A 334 0.58 -1.51 16.77
C ASP A 334 -0.81 -2.15 16.63
N ASP A 335 -1.75 -1.80 17.51
CA ASP A 335 -3.11 -2.31 17.58
C ASP A 335 -4.21 -1.25 17.43
N ALA A 336 -3.84 0.03 17.20
CA ALA A 336 -4.78 1.13 17.01
C ALA A 336 -5.77 0.85 15.87
N ASP A 337 -7.04 1.06 16.13
CA ASP A 337 -8.12 0.95 15.14
C ASP A 337 -8.44 2.29 14.46
N ASP A 338 -9.44 2.29 13.57
CA ASP A 338 -9.86 3.49 12.85
C ASP A 338 -10.43 4.58 13.77
N THR A 339 -11.02 4.21 14.93
CA THR A 339 -11.54 5.15 15.93
C THR A 339 -10.40 5.85 16.65
N ASP A 340 -9.40 5.08 17.08
CA ASP A 340 -8.16 5.62 17.65
C ASP A 340 -7.44 6.53 16.68
N LEU A 341 -7.29 6.08 15.44
CA LEU A 341 -6.60 6.86 14.40
C LEU A 341 -7.30 8.20 14.12
N GLN A 342 -8.64 8.20 14.11
CA GLN A 342 -9.41 9.42 13.94
C GLN A 342 -9.20 10.41 15.08
N LEU A 343 -9.22 9.94 16.33
CA LEU A 343 -8.95 10.77 17.51
C LEU A 343 -7.53 11.33 17.46
N LEU A 344 -6.55 10.48 17.15
CA LEU A 344 -5.15 10.89 17.08
C LEU A 344 -4.90 11.93 15.97
N TYR A 345 -5.44 11.77 14.78
CA TYR A 345 -5.35 12.81 13.74
C TYR A 345 -6.00 14.13 14.18
N ALA A 346 -7.18 14.05 14.80
CA ALA A 346 -7.90 15.27 15.22
C ALA A 346 -7.08 16.15 16.18
N ASN A 347 -6.24 15.55 17.01
CA ASN A 347 -5.48 16.24 18.06
C ASN A 347 -3.98 16.38 17.76
N ALA A 348 -3.46 15.73 16.71
CA ALA A 348 -2.04 15.81 16.35
C ALA A 348 -1.61 17.24 16.02
N ARG A 349 -0.42 17.64 16.48
CA ARG A 349 0.22 18.89 16.09
C ARG A 349 0.69 18.88 14.64
N GLY A 350 1.08 17.71 14.14
CA GLY A 350 1.47 17.47 12.77
C GLY A 350 1.59 15.99 12.45
N ALA A 351 1.50 15.64 11.16
CA ALA A 351 1.76 14.31 10.64
C ALA A 351 3.10 14.29 9.91
N VAL A 352 3.93 13.28 10.20
CA VAL A 352 5.29 13.14 9.67
C VAL A 352 5.35 11.93 8.74
N ASN A 353 5.74 12.13 7.50
CA ASN A 353 5.87 11.10 6.48
C ASN A 353 7.31 11.06 5.95
N CYS A 354 8.14 10.17 6.51
CA CYS A 354 9.57 10.07 6.21
C CYS A 354 9.90 9.10 5.08
N ALA A 355 8.91 8.53 4.40
CA ALA A 355 9.14 7.47 3.42
C ALA A 355 10.14 7.89 2.34
N VAL A 356 11.04 6.95 1.99
CA VAL A 356 11.98 7.12 0.88
C VAL A 356 11.34 6.72 -0.46
N ALA A 357 10.26 5.93 -0.41
CA ALA A 357 9.52 5.48 -1.58
C ALA A 357 8.08 5.12 -1.20
N GLU A 358 7.13 5.51 -2.01
CA GLU A 358 5.69 5.28 -1.85
C GLU A 358 4.99 5.17 -3.19
N GLY A 359 3.85 4.46 -3.20
CA GLY A 359 2.96 4.45 -4.37
C GLY A 359 2.01 5.65 -4.42
N PHE A 360 1.57 6.18 -3.26
CA PHE A 360 0.66 7.32 -3.18
C PHE A 360 0.90 8.21 -1.95
N GLY A 361 0.91 7.61 -0.75
CA GLY A 361 1.01 8.37 0.49
C GLY A 361 -0.35 8.64 1.15
N LEU A 362 -1.19 7.61 1.29
CA LEU A 362 -2.49 7.73 1.98
C LEU A 362 -2.41 8.53 3.30
N PRO A 363 -1.44 8.30 4.22
CA PRO A 363 -1.37 9.07 5.46
C PRO A 363 -1.20 10.57 5.27
N LEU A 364 -0.63 11.01 4.15
CA LEU A 364 -0.47 12.43 3.82
C LEU A 364 -1.83 13.09 3.53
N VAL A 365 -2.65 12.45 2.67
CA VAL A 365 -3.98 12.97 2.33
C VAL A 365 -4.99 12.79 3.47
N GLU A 366 -4.86 11.73 4.26
CA GLU A 366 -5.66 11.49 5.47
C GLU A 366 -5.45 12.60 6.51
N ALA A 367 -4.20 12.98 6.76
CA ALA A 367 -3.84 14.07 7.64
C ALA A 367 -4.39 15.41 7.11
N ALA A 368 -4.21 15.65 5.81
CA ALA A 368 -4.68 16.87 5.17
C ALA A 368 -6.21 17.04 5.27
N MET A 369 -6.98 15.99 5.00
CA MET A 369 -8.46 16.00 5.09
C MET A 369 -8.94 16.31 6.50
N ARG A 370 -8.12 16.06 7.52
CA ARG A 370 -8.40 16.37 8.93
C ARG A 370 -7.79 17.67 9.40
N GLY A 371 -7.26 18.48 8.49
CA GLY A 371 -6.65 19.75 8.82
C GLY A 371 -5.37 19.65 9.64
N VAL A 372 -4.68 18.50 9.59
CA VAL A 372 -3.41 18.29 10.28
C VAL A 372 -2.27 18.78 9.41
N PRO A 373 -1.38 19.67 9.91
CA PRO A 373 -0.17 20.05 9.19
C PRO A 373 0.66 18.83 8.81
N VAL A 374 1.13 18.76 7.56
CA VAL A 374 1.89 17.64 7.02
C VAL A 374 3.34 18.03 6.83
N ILE A 375 4.23 17.18 7.32
CA ILE A 375 5.67 17.20 7.07
C ILE A 375 6.00 15.96 6.27
N ALA A 376 6.65 16.09 5.13
CA ALA A 376 6.92 14.97 4.24
C ALA A 376 8.34 15.03 3.66
N SER A 377 8.95 13.87 3.43
CA SER A 377 10.19 13.78 2.66
C SER A 377 9.96 14.31 1.24
N ASP A 378 10.97 14.93 0.67
CA ASP A 378 10.89 15.50 -0.67
C ASP A 378 11.10 14.40 -1.72
N ILE A 379 10.02 13.69 -2.05
CA ILE A 379 9.99 12.66 -3.09
C ILE A 379 8.89 12.94 -4.11
N ALA A 380 9.08 12.47 -5.33
CA ALA A 380 8.22 12.76 -6.48
C ALA A 380 6.73 12.51 -6.20
N VAL A 381 6.37 11.37 -5.60
CA VAL A 381 4.98 11.03 -5.28
C VAL A 381 4.38 11.96 -4.22
N PHE A 382 5.14 12.39 -3.22
CA PHE A 382 4.64 13.33 -2.22
C PHE A 382 4.49 14.74 -2.79
N ARG A 383 5.36 15.15 -3.73
CA ARG A 383 5.19 16.38 -4.50
C ARG A 383 3.96 16.33 -5.41
N GLU A 384 3.70 15.19 -6.05
CA GLU A 384 2.50 15.01 -6.87
C GLU A 384 1.21 15.14 -6.04
N VAL A 385 1.13 14.38 -4.93
CA VAL A 385 -0.09 14.27 -4.13
C VAL A 385 -0.27 15.46 -3.20
N GLY A 386 0.81 15.96 -2.62
CA GLY A 386 0.79 17.05 -1.64
C GLY A 386 0.88 18.45 -2.25
N GLY A 387 1.43 18.60 -3.47
CA GLY A 387 1.71 19.90 -4.07
C GLY A 387 2.59 20.77 -3.15
N ASP A 388 2.18 22.01 -2.92
CA ASP A 388 2.88 22.94 -2.02
C ASP A 388 2.31 22.92 -0.58
N GLY A 389 1.41 21.98 -0.28
CA GLY A 389 0.75 21.92 1.03
C GLY A 389 1.62 21.41 2.17
N PRO A 390 2.42 20.36 2.00
CA PRO A 390 3.31 19.87 3.04
C PRO A 390 4.52 20.76 3.29
N ARG A 391 5.05 20.69 4.52
CA ARG A 391 6.41 21.14 4.79
C ARG A 391 7.36 20.01 4.37
N TYR A 392 8.07 20.22 3.26
CA TYR A 392 9.04 19.24 2.79
C TYR A 392 10.37 19.36 3.51
N PHE A 393 11.03 18.23 3.71
CA PHE A 393 12.39 18.14 4.25
C PHE A 393 13.26 17.26 3.34
N ASP A 394 14.58 17.48 3.41
CA ASP A 394 15.54 16.78 2.57
C ASP A 394 15.54 15.27 2.88
N LEU A 395 15.49 14.46 1.83
CA LEU A 395 15.39 13.02 1.94
C LEU A 395 16.51 12.44 2.81
N LEU A 396 16.13 11.64 3.80
CA LEU A 396 17.02 10.99 4.77
C LEU A 396 17.83 11.96 5.67
N ASP A 397 17.45 13.22 5.76
CA ASP A 397 18.10 14.21 6.63
C ASP A 397 17.27 14.48 7.90
N SER A 398 17.72 13.91 9.02
CA SER A 398 17.09 14.12 10.32
C SER A 398 17.20 15.56 10.85
N LYS A 399 18.20 16.34 10.40
CA LYS A 399 18.34 17.77 10.77
C LYS A 399 17.32 18.61 10.02
N SER A 400 17.20 18.37 8.71
CA SER A 400 16.18 19.02 7.86
C SER A 400 14.78 18.72 8.38
N LEU A 401 14.50 17.46 8.79
CA LEU A 401 13.23 17.10 9.42
C LEU A 401 13.01 17.79 10.76
N ALA A 402 14.02 17.85 11.64
CA ALA A 402 13.90 18.57 12.92
C ALA A 402 13.57 20.07 12.70
N ALA A 403 14.22 20.71 11.73
CA ALA A 403 13.93 22.10 11.37
C ALA A 403 12.48 22.27 10.84
N ALA A 404 12.00 21.32 10.03
CA ALA A 404 10.61 21.33 9.55
C ALA A 404 9.60 21.16 10.69
N ILE A 405 9.89 20.32 11.69
CA ILE A 405 9.07 20.14 12.90
C ILE A 405 9.04 21.44 13.72
N GLU A 406 10.20 22.08 13.93
CA GLU A 406 10.29 23.38 14.62
C GLU A 406 9.48 24.47 13.92
N ASP A 407 9.54 24.53 12.58
CA ASP A 407 8.76 25.49 11.81
C ASP A 407 7.25 25.27 11.99
N VAL A 408 6.78 24.02 12.01
CA VAL A 408 5.38 23.68 12.30
C VAL A 408 5.02 24.02 13.75
N LEU A 409 5.90 23.82 14.72
CA LEU A 409 5.66 24.19 16.13
C LEU A 409 5.52 25.71 16.31
N ALA A 410 6.31 26.50 15.59
CA ALA A 410 6.33 27.95 15.71
C ALA A 410 5.09 28.65 15.12
N ARG A 411 4.28 27.93 14.32
CA ARG A 411 3.12 28.50 13.59
C ARG A 411 1.80 28.01 14.19
N PRO A 412 0.70 28.71 14.01
CA PRO A 412 -0.64 28.17 14.30
C PRO A 412 -0.87 26.84 13.54
N ARG A 413 -1.72 25.96 14.08
CA ARG A 413 -2.16 24.77 13.37
C ARG A 413 -3.06 25.21 12.21
N ILE A 414 -2.54 25.14 11.00
CA ILE A 414 -3.24 25.51 9.76
C ILE A 414 -3.33 24.27 8.88
N ALA A 415 -4.53 24.00 8.38
CA ALA A 415 -4.76 22.91 7.42
C ALA A 415 -3.86 23.08 6.18
N PRO A 416 -3.17 22.05 5.74
CA PRO A 416 -2.35 22.13 4.54
C PRO A 416 -3.22 22.27 3.29
N LYS A 417 -2.76 23.04 2.31
CA LYS A 417 -3.44 23.20 1.02
C LYS A 417 -3.16 21.99 0.11
N ILE A 418 -3.74 20.83 0.45
CA ILE A 418 -3.63 19.61 -0.32
C ILE A 418 -5.01 19.30 -0.91
N LYS A 419 -5.04 19.01 -2.22
CA LYS A 419 -6.27 18.58 -2.88
C LYS A 419 -6.59 17.16 -2.45
N THR A 420 -7.67 16.99 -1.71
CA THR A 420 -8.19 15.68 -1.31
C THR A 420 -9.52 15.39 -2.00
N ILE A 421 -9.82 14.13 -2.22
CA ILE A 421 -11.09 13.65 -2.75
C ILE A 421 -11.66 12.57 -1.82
N THR A 422 -12.94 12.32 -1.95
CA THR A 422 -13.62 11.23 -1.25
C THR A 422 -13.37 9.89 -1.94
N TRP A 423 -13.57 8.78 -1.22
CA TRP A 423 -13.51 7.44 -1.83
C TRP A 423 -14.59 7.25 -2.91
N ARG A 424 -15.72 7.93 -2.78
CA ARG A 424 -16.76 7.94 -3.80
C ARG A 424 -16.29 8.60 -5.10
N GLU A 425 -15.65 9.77 -5.01
CA GLU A 425 -15.07 10.45 -6.17
C GLU A 425 -13.98 9.60 -6.80
N SER A 426 -13.08 9.03 -6.00
CA SER A 426 -12.01 8.14 -6.45
C SER A 426 -12.56 6.91 -7.19
N ALA A 427 -13.59 6.25 -6.65
CA ALA A 427 -14.20 5.08 -7.26
C ALA A 427 -14.85 5.40 -8.62
N LEU A 428 -15.58 6.51 -8.70
CA LEU A 428 -16.22 6.94 -9.94
C LEU A 428 -15.21 7.39 -11.00
N GLU A 429 -14.12 8.06 -10.58
CA GLU A 429 -13.01 8.43 -11.48
C GLU A 429 -12.33 7.19 -12.06
N LEU A 430 -12.04 6.18 -11.23
CA LEU A 430 -11.47 4.91 -11.69
C LEU A 430 -12.39 4.22 -12.70
N VAL A 431 -13.68 4.10 -12.40
CA VAL A 431 -14.65 3.46 -13.32
C VAL A 431 -14.75 4.23 -14.62
N ARG A 432 -14.77 5.57 -14.57
CA ARG A 432 -14.78 6.42 -15.76
C ARG A 432 -13.54 6.19 -16.60
N LEU A 433 -12.35 6.26 -15.98
CA LEU A 433 -11.05 6.05 -16.64
C LEU A 433 -11.01 4.74 -17.42
N ILE A 434 -11.45 3.62 -16.80
CA ILE A 434 -11.38 2.30 -17.44
C ILE A 434 -12.48 2.07 -18.49
N ARG A 435 -13.68 2.65 -18.32
CA ARG A 435 -14.77 2.54 -19.30
C ARG A 435 -14.54 3.37 -20.55
N GLU A 436 -14.01 4.58 -20.38
CA GLU A 436 -13.70 5.51 -21.47
C GLU A 436 -12.33 5.24 -22.09
N GLU A 437 -11.55 4.31 -21.53
CA GLU A 437 -10.17 4.01 -21.95
C GLU A 437 -9.28 5.27 -21.99
N ALA A 438 -9.52 6.18 -21.04
CA ALA A 438 -8.88 7.49 -20.98
C ALA A 438 -7.47 7.41 -20.37
N TYR A 439 -6.68 6.41 -20.80
CA TYR A 439 -5.34 6.17 -20.31
C TYR A 439 -4.37 7.26 -20.78
N GLN A 440 -3.56 7.78 -19.88
CA GLN A 440 -2.69 8.92 -20.11
C GLN A 440 -1.37 8.54 -20.80
N LEU A 441 -0.84 7.33 -20.54
CA LEU A 441 0.37 6.80 -21.17
C LEU A 441 -0.04 5.65 -22.11
N ARG A 442 0.20 5.85 -23.40
CA ARG A 442 -0.13 4.84 -24.41
C ARG A 442 1.08 3.95 -24.67
N GLY A 443 0.82 2.66 -24.87
CA GLY A 443 1.80 1.73 -25.38
C GLY A 443 2.21 2.13 -26.80
N GLY A 444 3.47 1.89 -27.17
CA GLY A 444 3.94 2.01 -28.55
C GLY A 444 3.49 0.82 -29.36
#